data_085d4cb316535142390374788521924f
#
_entry.id   085d4cb316535142390374788521924f
#
_cell.length_a   1.000
_cell.length_b   1.000
_cell.length_c   1.000
_cell.angle_alpha   90.00
_cell.angle_beta   90.00
_cell.angle_gamma   90.00
#
_symmetry.space_group_name_H-M   'P 1'
#
loop_
_entity.id
_entity.type
_entity.pdbx_description
1 polymer ?
#
loop_
_entity_poly.entity_id
_entity_poly.type
_entity_poly.pdbx_seq_one_letter_code
_entity_poly.pdbx_strand_id
1 'polypeptide(L)'
;MKAVKGVTFGYRPNPQTLELLSTFRDMVNNAIRICLDENIKGRLKLRDRIYKEFQEKYGVVSRFPYSVAEVAWSIVKKHKRWRRRPYAKRLIFKMDSRNYSLNYSILSLPFKKGERIFIPLEYGEYQRSFLMDTKLKRGSVTITESSVVVVYSNENSIRNPLKKVGYDLNEKTVVGSDGVSYDLSEVARLHTLYGVRRSSYSERHPHDRRLRKKFASSRREKARVSGVLHRVSTQIVEKARANNAAIVLEVLKGIRYAHQRGNGEGKERRRQNRTVALPSTAILHRVQGNVGRSPGGICLSRLYVEDLPRMWYY
;
A
#
# COMPACT_ATOMS: atom_id res chain seq x y z
N MET A 1 -12.07 -13.98 8.30
CA MET A 1 -11.37 -13.15 7.29
C MET A 1 -10.06 -12.65 7.88
N LYS A 2 -8.96 -12.71 7.13
CA LYS A 2 -7.64 -12.30 7.62
C LYS A 2 -7.45 -10.81 7.36
N ALA A 3 -7.38 -10.00 8.41
CA ALA A 3 -6.99 -8.60 8.33
C ALA A 3 -5.46 -8.49 8.41
N VAL A 4 -4.84 -7.73 7.50
CA VAL A 4 -3.39 -7.58 7.43
C VAL A 4 -3.02 -6.10 7.42
N LYS A 5 -2.06 -5.70 8.24
CA LYS A 5 -1.57 -4.33 8.35
C LYS A 5 -0.07 -4.24 8.52
N GLY A 6 0.56 -3.34 7.75
CA GLY A 6 1.95 -2.92 7.98
C GLY A 6 2.01 -1.77 8.97
N VAL A 7 2.79 -1.93 10.04
CA VAL A 7 3.07 -0.90 11.04
C VAL A 7 4.51 -0.45 10.88
N THR A 8 4.70 0.87 10.76
CA THR A 8 6.01 1.48 10.55
C THR A 8 6.59 1.98 11.86
N PHE A 9 7.81 1.56 12.14
CA PHE A 9 8.61 1.97 13.30
C PHE A 9 9.79 2.82 12.82
N GLY A 10 10.20 3.82 13.61
CA GLY A 10 11.47 4.49 13.46
C GLY A 10 12.61 3.61 13.98
N TYR A 11 13.82 3.86 13.52
CA TYR A 11 15.05 3.30 14.09
C TYR A 11 16.25 4.13 13.62
N ARG A 12 17.36 4.00 14.32
CA ARG A 12 18.65 4.60 13.93
C ARG A 12 19.53 3.53 13.28
N PRO A 13 19.88 3.70 12.00
CA PRO A 13 20.72 2.73 11.33
C PRO A 13 22.12 2.71 11.93
N ASN A 14 22.62 1.52 12.23
CA ASN A 14 24.01 1.26 12.60
C ASN A 14 24.80 0.71 11.41
N PRO A 15 26.14 0.67 11.47
CA PRO A 15 26.96 0.15 10.37
C PRO A 15 26.60 -1.26 9.94
N GLN A 16 26.30 -2.17 10.87
CA GLN A 16 25.89 -3.54 10.57
C GLN A 16 24.56 -3.59 9.81
N THR A 17 23.58 -2.74 10.16
CA THR A 17 22.32 -2.67 9.44
C THR A 17 22.51 -2.10 8.04
N LEU A 18 23.40 -1.12 7.85
CA LEU A 18 23.70 -0.59 6.52
C LEU A 18 24.42 -1.63 5.65
N GLU A 19 25.34 -2.41 6.24
CA GLU A 19 25.99 -3.55 5.56
C GLU A 19 24.96 -4.58 5.12
N LEU A 20 24.03 -4.98 6.00
CA LEU A 20 22.92 -5.88 5.67
C LEU A 20 22.09 -5.37 4.49
N LEU A 21 21.68 -4.11 4.53
CA LEU A 21 20.88 -3.49 3.47
C LEU A 21 21.63 -3.42 2.13
N SER A 22 22.91 -3.08 2.17
CA SER A 22 23.80 -3.02 1.00
C SER A 22 23.99 -4.39 0.38
N THR A 23 24.37 -5.38 1.19
CA THR A 23 24.55 -6.76 0.76
C THR A 23 23.27 -7.33 0.14
N PHE A 24 22.12 -7.10 0.76
CA PHE A 24 20.84 -7.56 0.24
C PHE A 24 20.49 -6.89 -1.10
N ARG A 25 20.73 -5.58 -1.25
CA ARG A 25 20.53 -4.88 -2.54
C ARG A 25 21.43 -5.46 -3.64
N ASP A 26 22.67 -5.75 -3.31
CA ASP A 26 23.62 -6.31 -4.29
C ASP A 26 23.23 -7.74 -4.70
N MET A 27 22.78 -8.55 -3.75
CA MET A 27 22.17 -9.86 -4.05
C MET A 27 20.94 -9.72 -4.96
N VAL A 28 20.03 -8.77 -4.68
CA VAL A 28 18.83 -8.53 -5.51
C VAL A 28 19.23 -8.12 -6.93
N ASN A 29 20.22 -7.25 -7.10
CA ASN A 29 20.69 -6.82 -8.42
C ASN A 29 21.35 -7.98 -9.20
N ASN A 30 22.12 -8.81 -8.52
CA ASN A 30 22.71 -10.02 -9.12
C ASN A 30 21.62 -11.02 -9.53
N ALA A 31 20.61 -11.24 -8.67
CA ALA A 31 19.47 -12.10 -9.00
C ALA A 31 18.63 -11.57 -10.17
N ILE A 32 18.45 -10.25 -10.29
CA ILE A 32 17.81 -9.62 -11.45
C ILE A 32 18.59 -9.92 -12.72
N ARG A 33 19.94 -9.79 -12.68
CA ARG A 33 20.80 -10.08 -13.82
C ARG A 33 20.67 -11.53 -14.26
N ILE A 34 20.83 -12.49 -13.35
CA ILE A 34 20.68 -13.93 -13.61
C ILE A 34 19.28 -14.23 -14.20
N CYS A 35 18.24 -13.67 -13.59
CA CYS A 35 16.85 -13.86 -14.03
C CYS A 35 16.64 -13.43 -15.50
N LEU A 36 17.30 -12.35 -15.92
CA LEU A 36 17.20 -11.80 -17.27
C LEU A 36 18.07 -12.54 -18.27
N ASP A 37 19.32 -12.83 -17.89
CA ASP A 37 20.29 -13.48 -18.78
C ASP A 37 19.89 -14.94 -19.07
N GLU A 38 19.36 -15.65 -18.07
CA GLU A 38 18.88 -17.04 -18.20
C GLU A 38 17.37 -17.14 -18.53
N ASN A 39 16.67 -16.01 -18.77
CA ASN A 39 15.24 -15.94 -19.07
C ASN A 39 14.37 -16.76 -18.10
N ILE A 40 14.66 -16.67 -16.80
CA ILE A 40 13.96 -17.44 -15.78
C ILE A 40 12.54 -16.88 -15.58
N LYS A 41 11.53 -17.71 -15.82
CA LYS A 41 10.11 -17.36 -15.62
C LYS A 41 9.58 -17.97 -14.33
N GLY A 42 9.65 -17.21 -13.24
CA GLY A 42 9.07 -17.62 -11.96
C GLY A 42 9.97 -17.44 -10.75
N ARG A 43 9.36 -17.05 -9.62
CA ARG A 43 10.06 -16.82 -8.37
C ARG A 43 10.75 -18.08 -7.83
N LEU A 44 10.09 -19.24 -7.91
CA LEU A 44 10.62 -20.48 -7.36
C LEU A 44 11.85 -20.96 -8.17
N LYS A 45 11.77 -20.94 -9.49
CA LYS A 45 12.88 -21.28 -10.37
C LYS A 45 14.11 -20.37 -10.12
N LEU A 46 13.85 -19.05 -9.96
CA LEU A 46 14.92 -18.10 -9.63
C LEU A 46 15.56 -18.42 -8.27
N ARG A 47 14.74 -18.71 -7.25
CA ARG A 47 15.24 -19.12 -5.93
C ARG A 47 16.16 -20.34 -6.04
N ASP A 48 15.70 -21.40 -6.69
CA ASP A 48 16.44 -22.65 -6.78
C ASP A 48 17.78 -22.46 -7.51
N ARG A 49 17.77 -21.62 -8.56
CA ARG A 49 18.98 -21.28 -9.33
C ARG A 49 20.02 -20.52 -8.51
N ILE A 50 19.61 -19.55 -7.67
CA ILE A 50 20.54 -18.70 -6.91
C ILE A 50 20.89 -19.27 -5.52
N TYR A 51 20.20 -20.31 -5.05
CA TYR A 51 20.23 -20.72 -3.65
C TYR A 51 21.65 -21.07 -3.15
N LYS A 52 22.29 -22.03 -3.76
CA LYS A 52 23.65 -22.47 -3.36
C LYS A 52 24.69 -21.38 -3.63
N GLU A 53 24.70 -20.83 -4.84
CA GLU A 53 25.64 -19.79 -5.27
C GLU A 53 25.66 -18.59 -4.32
N PHE A 54 24.47 -18.13 -3.88
CA PHE A 54 24.39 -16.95 -3.04
C PHE A 54 24.77 -17.22 -1.58
N GLN A 55 24.53 -18.43 -1.08
CA GLN A 55 25.00 -18.81 0.25
C GLN A 55 26.52 -18.84 0.31
N GLU A 56 27.17 -19.43 -0.67
CA GLU A 56 28.64 -19.52 -0.77
C GLU A 56 29.26 -18.13 -0.98
N LYS A 57 28.75 -17.38 -1.94
CA LYS A 57 29.30 -16.08 -2.34
C LYS A 57 29.18 -15.00 -1.27
N TYR A 58 28.05 -14.93 -0.56
CA TYR A 58 27.76 -13.85 0.38
C TYR A 58 27.87 -14.27 1.85
N GLY A 59 28.09 -15.53 2.14
CA GLY A 59 28.19 -16.06 3.51
C GLY A 59 26.93 -15.87 4.35
N VAL A 60 25.76 -15.68 3.70
CA VAL A 60 24.49 -15.37 4.36
C VAL A 60 23.72 -16.62 4.75
N VAL A 61 22.78 -16.48 5.71
CA VAL A 61 21.93 -17.59 6.11
C VAL A 61 21.00 -18.06 4.99
N SER A 62 20.59 -19.33 5.04
CA SER A 62 19.85 -20.05 4.00
C SER A 62 18.53 -19.39 3.55
N ARG A 63 17.97 -18.49 4.34
CA ARG A 63 16.69 -17.82 4.04
C ARG A 63 16.81 -16.56 3.18
N PHE A 64 18.00 -16.00 3.06
CA PHE A 64 18.20 -14.80 2.23
C PHE A 64 17.86 -15.02 0.76
N PRO A 65 18.31 -16.09 0.08
CA PRO A 65 17.97 -16.34 -1.31
C PRO A 65 16.47 -16.39 -1.58
N TYR A 66 15.63 -16.83 -0.63
CA TYR A 66 14.18 -16.81 -0.76
C TYR A 66 13.62 -15.39 -0.86
N SER A 67 14.04 -14.52 0.06
CA SER A 67 13.62 -13.12 0.09
C SER A 67 14.18 -12.34 -1.11
N VAL A 68 15.41 -12.61 -1.49
CA VAL A 68 16.04 -12.02 -2.66
C VAL A 68 15.29 -12.39 -3.94
N ALA A 69 14.97 -13.67 -4.15
CA ALA A 69 14.22 -14.13 -5.31
C ALA A 69 12.82 -13.49 -5.38
N GLU A 70 12.16 -13.31 -4.23
CA GLU A 70 10.86 -12.65 -4.17
C GLU A 70 10.94 -11.18 -4.63
N VAL A 71 11.92 -10.44 -4.10
CA VAL A 71 12.10 -9.02 -4.43
C VAL A 71 12.56 -8.86 -5.89
N ALA A 72 13.56 -9.61 -6.32
CA ALA A 72 14.07 -9.57 -7.69
C ALA A 72 12.98 -9.90 -8.71
N TRP A 73 12.24 -11.00 -8.52
CA TRP A 73 11.14 -11.37 -9.39
C TRP A 73 10.04 -10.32 -9.44
N SER A 74 9.72 -9.69 -8.31
CA SER A 74 8.72 -8.63 -8.27
C SER A 74 9.11 -7.41 -9.10
N ILE A 75 10.41 -7.09 -9.16
CA ILE A 75 10.97 -6.01 -9.98
C ILE A 75 10.92 -6.39 -11.46
N VAL A 76 11.40 -7.58 -11.80
CA VAL A 76 11.41 -8.09 -13.18
C VAL A 76 9.99 -8.19 -13.74
N LYS A 77 9.04 -8.77 -13.00
CA LYS A 77 7.63 -8.90 -13.43
C LYS A 77 6.95 -7.57 -13.72
N LYS A 78 7.28 -6.51 -13.00
CA LYS A 78 6.71 -5.17 -13.20
C LYS A 78 7.35 -4.40 -14.36
N HIS A 79 8.50 -4.83 -14.81
CA HIS A 79 9.25 -4.15 -15.85
C HIS A 79 8.79 -4.60 -17.24
N LYS A 80 7.90 -3.80 -17.86
CA LYS A 80 7.25 -4.15 -19.14
C LYS A 80 8.02 -3.68 -20.40
N ARG A 81 9.03 -2.83 -20.28
CA ARG A 81 9.73 -2.21 -21.42
C ARG A 81 11.24 -2.22 -21.21
N TRP A 82 11.93 -3.00 -22.02
CA TRP A 82 13.31 -3.41 -21.91
C TRP A 82 14.37 -2.50 -22.51
N ARG A 83 14.10 -1.20 -22.65
CA ARG A 83 15.15 -0.27 -23.12
C ARG A 83 16.33 -0.14 -22.12
N ARG A 84 16.11 -0.41 -20.84
CA ARG A 84 17.15 -0.42 -19.79
C ARG A 84 16.87 -1.56 -18.82
N ARG A 85 17.89 -2.31 -18.42
CA ARG A 85 17.74 -3.35 -17.43
C ARG A 85 17.22 -2.78 -16.11
N PRO A 86 16.21 -3.39 -15.48
CA PRO A 86 15.76 -2.97 -14.16
C PRO A 86 16.82 -3.27 -13.12
N TYR A 87 16.91 -2.42 -12.10
CA TYR A 87 17.77 -2.65 -10.95
C TYR A 87 17.15 -2.08 -9.66
N ALA A 88 17.53 -2.67 -8.52
CA ALA A 88 17.12 -2.19 -7.22
C ALA A 88 18.00 -1.00 -6.81
N LYS A 89 17.42 0.20 -6.75
CA LYS A 89 18.11 1.44 -6.40
C LYS A 89 18.15 1.69 -4.90
N ARG A 90 17.04 1.37 -4.22
CA ARG A 90 16.87 1.66 -2.78
C ARG A 90 17.46 0.55 -1.93
N LEU A 91 18.01 0.91 -0.78
CA LEU A 91 18.37 -0.03 0.26
C LEU A 91 17.10 -0.53 0.94
N ILE A 92 16.74 -1.77 0.69
CA ILE A 92 15.57 -2.44 1.25
C ILE A 92 15.97 -3.86 1.58
N PHE A 93 15.63 -4.29 2.79
CA PHE A 93 15.74 -5.69 3.21
C PHE A 93 14.35 -6.22 3.53
N LYS A 94 14.05 -7.45 3.13
CA LYS A 94 12.78 -8.11 3.43
C LYS A 94 13.03 -9.50 3.98
N MET A 95 12.32 -9.85 5.04
CA MET A 95 12.38 -11.19 5.65
C MET A 95 11.00 -11.62 6.13
N ASP A 96 10.73 -12.93 6.09
CA ASP A 96 9.48 -13.50 6.57
C ASP A 96 9.49 -13.77 8.09
N SER A 97 8.31 -13.99 8.68
CA SER A 97 8.10 -14.06 10.13
C SER A 97 8.85 -15.18 10.83
N ARG A 98 9.25 -16.23 10.11
CA ARG A 98 9.92 -17.41 10.69
C ARG A 98 11.41 -17.19 11.00
N ASN A 99 11.96 -16.09 10.48
CA ASN A 99 13.42 -15.91 10.45
C ASN A 99 13.91 -14.69 11.24
N TYR A 100 13.02 -13.97 11.88
CA TYR A 100 13.37 -12.89 12.80
C TYR A 100 12.64 -13.08 14.13
N SER A 101 13.16 -12.47 15.18
CA SER A 101 12.44 -12.32 16.44
C SER A 101 12.26 -10.85 16.78
N LEU A 102 11.15 -10.55 17.42
CA LEU A 102 10.83 -9.22 17.91
C LEU A 102 10.41 -9.34 19.36
N ASN A 103 11.31 -8.97 20.28
CA ASN A 103 11.07 -9.00 21.72
C ASN A 103 10.90 -7.56 22.20
N TYR A 104 9.70 -7.23 22.70
CA TYR A 104 9.32 -5.85 22.97
C TYR A 104 9.58 -4.94 21.76
N SER A 105 10.60 -4.09 21.83
CA SER A 105 11.00 -3.16 20.77
C SER A 105 12.31 -3.53 20.09
N ILE A 106 12.92 -4.67 20.40
CA ILE A 106 14.19 -5.09 19.79
C ILE A 106 13.92 -6.13 18.71
N LEU A 107 14.17 -5.73 17.47
CA LEU A 107 14.13 -6.62 16.31
C LEU A 107 15.48 -7.33 16.18
N SER A 108 15.49 -8.65 16.20
CA SER A 108 16.69 -9.47 16.01
C SER A 108 16.61 -10.25 14.71
N LEU A 109 17.64 -10.12 13.89
CA LEU A 109 17.75 -10.69 12.55
C LEU A 109 19.02 -11.52 12.44
N PRO A 110 18.98 -12.74 11.86
CA PRO A 110 20.18 -13.43 11.45
C PRO A 110 20.79 -12.73 10.23
N PHE A 111 22.12 -12.63 10.17
CA PHE A 111 22.82 -12.04 9.04
C PHE A 111 23.81 -13.02 8.42
N LYS A 112 24.94 -13.23 9.05
CA LYS A 112 25.93 -14.24 8.69
C LYS A 112 25.77 -15.49 9.57
N LYS A 113 26.46 -16.58 9.22
CA LYS A 113 26.38 -17.82 10.00
C LYS A 113 26.85 -17.56 11.44
N GLY A 114 25.95 -17.76 12.40
CA GLY A 114 26.21 -17.52 13.83
C GLY A 114 26.04 -16.07 14.29
N GLU A 115 25.89 -15.10 13.39
CA GLU A 115 25.76 -13.68 13.73
C GLU A 115 24.31 -13.20 13.66
N ARG A 116 23.93 -12.34 14.61
CA ARG A 116 22.62 -11.67 14.62
C ARG A 116 22.78 -10.16 14.77
N ILE A 117 21.94 -9.43 14.08
CA ILE A 117 21.83 -7.98 14.17
C ILE A 117 20.65 -7.64 15.07
N PHE A 118 20.85 -6.72 16.01
CA PHE A 118 19.83 -6.22 16.90
C PHE A 118 19.51 -4.77 16.54
N ILE A 119 18.22 -4.49 16.30
CA ILE A 119 17.73 -3.17 15.88
C ILE A 119 16.70 -2.70 16.91
N PRO A 120 17.04 -1.72 17.76
CA PRO A 120 16.07 -1.06 18.63
C PRO A 120 15.07 -0.27 17.78
N LEU A 121 13.78 -0.47 18.00
CA LEU A 121 12.71 0.22 17.30
C LEU A 121 12.23 1.41 18.11
N GLU A 122 12.09 2.57 17.48
CA GLU A 122 11.46 3.76 18.02
C GLU A 122 9.95 3.69 17.77
N TYR A 123 9.13 3.93 18.80
CA TYR A 123 7.68 3.78 18.69
C TYR A 123 6.93 4.76 19.59
N GLY A 124 5.75 5.21 19.14
CA GLY A 124 4.77 5.94 19.94
C GLY A 124 3.65 5.02 20.44
N GLU A 125 2.63 5.59 21.06
CA GLU A 125 1.49 4.84 21.60
C GLU A 125 0.78 3.96 20.56
N TYR A 126 0.63 4.48 19.35
CA TYR A 126 0.01 3.73 18.27
C TYR A 126 0.79 2.45 17.92
N GLN A 127 2.10 2.50 17.79
CA GLN A 127 2.92 1.33 17.52
C GLN A 127 2.99 0.39 18.73
N ARG A 128 2.99 0.96 19.93
CA ARG A 128 2.97 0.22 21.19
C ARG A 128 1.77 -0.73 21.26
N SER A 129 0.57 -0.30 20.84
CA SER A 129 -0.62 -1.14 20.82
C SER A 129 -0.45 -2.42 20.00
N PHE A 130 0.34 -2.38 18.90
CA PHE A 130 0.65 -3.55 18.09
C PHE A 130 1.74 -4.44 18.68
N LEU A 131 2.72 -3.85 19.35
CA LEU A 131 3.81 -4.60 20.01
C LEU A 131 3.30 -5.44 21.17
N MET A 132 2.33 -4.89 21.94
CA MET A 132 1.79 -5.51 23.17
C MET A 132 0.62 -6.45 22.91
N ASP A 133 0.00 -6.40 21.74
CA ASP A 133 -1.14 -7.26 21.42
C ASP A 133 -0.67 -8.66 21.00
N THR A 134 -0.77 -9.60 21.94
CA THR A 134 -0.39 -11.01 21.75
C THR A 134 -1.30 -11.78 20.79
N LYS A 135 -2.50 -11.26 20.48
CA LYS A 135 -3.46 -11.88 19.55
C LYS A 135 -3.05 -11.66 18.09
N LEU A 136 -2.18 -10.69 17.83
CA LEU A 136 -1.73 -10.38 16.49
C LEU A 136 -0.61 -11.33 16.05
N LYS A 137 -0.82 -12.00 14.92
CA LYS A 137 0.22 -12.81 14.29
C LYS A 137 1.17 -11.90 13.51
N ARG A 138 2.46 -11.99 13.79
CA ARG A 138 3.50 -11.25 13.07
C ARG A 138 3.74 -11.89 11.71
N GLY A 139 3.83 -11.05 10.67
CA GLY A 139 4.13 -11.42 9.29
C GLY A 139 5.55 -11.04 8.87
N SER A 140 5.74 -10.65 7.63
CA SER A 140 7.06 -10.24 7.13
C SER A 140 7.51 -8.90 7.73
N VAL A 141 8.83 -8.72 7.84
CA VAL A 141 9.48 -7.45 8.16
C VAL A 141 10.14 -6.88 6.91
N THR A 142 10.07 -5.56 6.76
CA THR A 142 10.77 -4.82 5.71
C THR A 142 11.55 -3.69 6.35
N ILE A 143 12.86 -3.61 6.10
CA ILE A 143 13.76 -2.60 6.65
C ILE A 143 14.23 -1.70 5.51
N THR A 144 14.24 -0.42 5.74
CA THR A 144 14.78 0.61 4.84
C THR A 144 15.84 1.40 5.61
N GLU A 145 16.49 2.38 5.01
CA GLU A 145 17.49 3.23 5.67
C GLU A 145 16.94 4.03 6.87
N SER A 146 15.63 4.26 6.95
CA SER A 146 15.02 5.14 7.95
C SER A 146 13.87 4.53 8.72
N SER A 147 13.43 3.33 8.36
CA SER A 147 12.24 2.74 8.97
C SER A 147 12.20 1.23 8.86
N VAL A 148 11.53 0.62 9.82
CA VAL A 148 11.18 -0.80 9.86
C VAL A 148 9.68 -0.94 9.75
N VAL A 149 9.19 -1.72 8.80
CA VAL A 149 7.78 -2.05 8.65
C VAL A 149 7.56 -3.49 9.05
N VAL A 150 6.80 -3.72 10.10
CA VAL A 150 6.37 -5.05 10.54
C VAL A 150 4.93 -5.29 10.12
N VAL A 151 4.67 -6.40 9.48
CA VAL A 151 3.32 -6.78 9.08
C VAL A 151 2.66 -7.54 10.24
N TYR A 152 1.48 -7.09 10.63
CA TYR A 152 0.63 -7.78 11.61
C TYR A 152 -0.62 -8.31 10.92
N SER A 153 -1.11 -9.44 11.39
CA SER A 153 -2.36 -10.02 10.90
C SER A 153 -3.20 -10.54 12.04
N ASN A 154 -4.51 -10.38 11.93
CA ASN A 154 -5.49 -10.92 12.83
C ASN A 154 -6.50 -11.76 12.05
N GLU A 155 -6.87 -12.91 12.60
CA GLU A 155 -7.95 -13.73 12.07
C GLU A 155 -9.24 -13.35 12.80
N ASN A 156 -10.00 -12.47 12.18
CA ASN A 156 -11.28 -12.04 12.73
C ASN A 156 -12.38 -13.01 12.32
N SER A 157 -13.23 -13.41 13.26
CA SER A 157 -14.49 -14.08 12.96
C SER A 157 -15.35 -13.17 12.08
N ILE A 158 -15.91 -13.72 11.03
CA ILE A 158 -16.90 -13.01 10.21
C ILE A 158 -18.16 -12.91 11.06
N ARG A 159 -18.58 -11.70 11.42
CA ARG A 159 -19.89 -11.48 11.99
C ARG A 159 -20.92 -11.45 10.86
N ASN A 160 -22.04 -12.11 11.03
CA ASN A 160 -23.17 -11.94 10.12
C ASN A 160 -23.87 -10.63 10.52
N PRO A 161 -23.84 -9.57 9.70
CA PRO A 161 -24.51 -8.34 10.02
C PRO A 161 -26.02 -8.53 9.89
N LEU A 162 -26.75 -7.93 10.80
CA LEU A 162 -28.24 -7.95 10.80
C LEU A 162 -28.80 -7.01 9.72
N LYS A 163 -28.04 -5.97 9.38
CA LYS A 163 -28.45 -4.90 8.44
C LYS A 163 -27.37 -4.66 7.38
N LYS A 164 -27.77 -4.16 6.22
CA LYS A 164 -26.89 -3.67 5.16
C LYS A 164 -27.14 -2.18 4.96
N VAL A 165 -26.09 -1.38 4.84
CA VAL A 165 -26.16 0.05 4.49
C VAL A 165 -25.39 0.25 3.21
N GLY A 166 -26.09 0.65 2.16
CA GLY A 166 -25.50 1.02 0.87
C GLY A 166 -24.97 2.45 0.92
N TYR A 167 -23.83 2.72 0.28
CA TYR A 167 -23.27 4.06 0.15
C TYR A 167 -23.06 4.38 -1.32
N ASP A 168 -23.68 5.48 -1.76
CA ASP A 168 -23.47 6.09 -3.07
C ASP A 168 -22.33 7.12 -2.97
N LEU A 169 -21.43 7.07 -3.95
CA LEU A 169 -20.17 7.84 -3.95
C LEU A 169 -20.22 8.93 -5.03
N ASN A 170 -20.64 10.12 -4.65
CA ASN A 170 -20.69 11.29 -5.51
C ASN A 170 -19.38 12.12 -5.45
N GLU A 171 -19.27 13.13 -6.29
CA GLU A 171 -18.09 14.01 -6.36
C GLU A 171 -17.84 14.78 -5.05
N LYS A 172 -18.90 15.27 -4.43
CA LYS A 172 -18.82 16.13 -3.25
C LYS A 172 -19.40 15.50 -1.99
N THR A 173 -20.06 14.35 -2.10
CA THR A 173 -20.75 13.71 -0.98
C THR A 173 -20.67 12.20 -1.07
N VAL A 174 -20.74 11.54 0.07
CA VAL A 174 -21.06 10.12 0.20
C VAL A 174 -22.39 10.02 0.91
N VAL A 175 -23.38 9.40 0.28
CA VAL A 175 -24.73 9.30 0.82
C VAL A 175 -25.01 7.85 1.19
N GLY A 176 -25.42 7.62 2.43
CA GLY A 176 -25.83 6.30 2.92
C GLY A 176 -27.32 6.07 2.72
N SER A 177 -27.73 4.82 2.46
CA SER A 177 -29.15 4.42 2.41
C SER A 177 -29.86 4.60 3.76
N ASP A 178 -29.13 4.90 4.81
CA ASP A 178 -29.63 5.30 6.14
C ASP A 178 -29.89 6.80 6.28
N GLY A 179 -29.86 7.56 5.17
CA GLY A 179 -30.08 9.00 5.11
C GLY A 179 -28.91 9.87 5.56
N VAL A 180 -27.80 9.29 5.94
CA VAL A 180 -26.61 10.06 6.38
C VAL A 180 -25.72 10.40 5.20
N SER A 181 -25.34 11.67 5.10
CA SER A 181 -24.41 12.17 4.09
C SER A 181 -23.09 12.61 4.73
N TYR A 182 -21.99 12.36 4.01
CA TYR A 182 -20.65 12.78 4.40
C TYR A 182 -20.10 13.74 3.36
N ASP A 183 -19.62 14.90 3.79
CA ASP A 183 -19.12 15.94 2.89
C ASP A 183 -17.70 15.62 2.37
N LEU A 184 -17.54 15.69 1.06
CA LEU A 184 -16.28 15.58 0.32
C LEU A 184 -15.91 16.88 -0.42
N SER A 185 -16.61 17.99 -0.19
CA SER A 185 -16.38 19.28 -0.87
C SER A 185 -14.94 19.75 -0.73
N GLU A 186 -14.29 19.47 0.43
CA GLU A 186 -12.88 19.76 0.64
C GLU A 186 -11.97 19.02 -0.35
N VAL A 187 -12.33 17.79 -0.75
CA VAL A 187 -11.58 17.01 -1.75
C VAL A 187 -11.66 17.68 -3.12
N ALA A 188 -12.87 18.05 -3.55
CA ALA A 188 -13.09 18.75 -4.81
C ALA A 188 -12.33 20.09 -4.84
N ARG A 189 -12.41 20.88 -3.75
CA ARG A 189 -11.67 22.13 -3.59
C ARG A 189 -10.15 21.94 -3.68
N LEU A 190 -9.61 20.91 -3.03
CA LEU A 190 -8.18 20.59 -3.09
C LEU A 190 -7.74 20.24 -4.51
N HIS A 191 -8.50 19.42 -5.23
CA HIS A 191 -8.19 19.08 -6.62
C HIS A 191 -8.22 20.31 -7.54
N THR A 192 -9.19 21.20 -7.39
CA THR A 192 -9.26 22.45 -8.14
C THR A 192 -8.06 23.35 -7.83
N LEU A 193 -7.75 23.58 -6.56
CA LEU A 193 -6.61 24.40 -6.13
C LEU A 193 -5.29 23.89 -6.71
N TYR A 194 -5.03 22.59 -6.60
CA TYR A 194 -3.80 22.00 -7.14
C TYR A 194 -3.82 21.92 -8.67
N GLY A 195 -5.01 21.85 -9.28
CA GLY A 195 -5.18 21.93 -10.73
C GLY A 195 -4.77 23.30 -11.27
N VAL A 196 -5.28 24.39 -10.67
CA VAL A 196 -4.90 25.78 -11.02
C VAL A 196 -3.39 26.00 -10.85
N ARG A 197 -2.83 25.56 -9.72
CA ARG A 197 -1.37 25.65 -9.48
C ARG A 197 -0.55 24.93 -10.55
N ARG A 198 -0.99 23.74 -11.00
CA ARG A 198 -0.30 23.00 -12.07
C ARG A 198 -0.38 23.70 -13.41
N SER A 199 -1.54 24.29 -13.76
CA SER A 199 -1.71 25.07 -14.99
C SER A 199 -0.79 26.29 -15.01
N SER A 200 -0.90 27.14 -13.99
CA SER A 200 -0.04 28.34 -13.85
C SER A 200 1.45 28.00 -13.90
N TYR A 201 1.85 26.91 -13.24
CA TYR A 201 3.24 26.47 -13.28
C TYR A 201 3.68 25.97 -14.66
N SER A 202 2.79 25.26 -15.37
CA SER A 202 3.05 24.78 -16.74
C SER A 202 3.16 25.93 -17.74
N GLU A 203 2.40 27.00 -17.53
CA GLU A 203 2.45 28.21 -18.34
C GLU A 203 3.76 28.98 -18.15
N ARG A 204 4.23 29.11 -16.90
CA ARG A 204 5.50 29.79 -16.58
C ARG A 204 6.74 29.01 -17.04
N HIS A 205 6.66 27.67 -17.16
CA HIS A 205 7.78 26.82 -17.53
C HIS A 205 7.44 25.86 -18.68
N PRO A 206 7.11 26.37 -19.88
CA PRO A 206 6.61 25.56 -20.99
C PRO A 206 7.64 24.54 -21.48
N HIS A 207 8.93 24.84 -21.39
CA HIS A 207 10.02 24.01 -21.92
C HIS A 207 10.63 23.07 -20.86
N ASP A 208 10.42 23.29 -19.56
CA ASP A 208 10.99 22.43 -18.51
C ASP A 208 10.09 21.24 -18.16
N ARG A 209 10.35 20.13 -18.86
CA ARG A 209 9.63 18.86 -18.63
C ARG A 209 9.90 18.27 -17.24
N ARG A 210 11.08 18.52 -16.64
CA ARG A 210 11.43 17.98 -15.30
C ARG A 210 10.63 18.67 -14.22
N LEU A 211 10.57 19.98 -14.25
CA LEU A 211 9.79 20.78 -13.31
C LEU A 211 8.30 20.48 -13.45
N ARG A 212 7.75 20.43 -14.66
CA ARG A 212 6.34 20.04 -14.87
C ARG A 212 6.01 18.66 -14.29
N LYS A 213 6.88 17.66 -14.43
CA LYS A 213 6.70 16.34 -13.80
C LYS A 213 6.76 16.40 -12.28
N LYS A 214 7.65 17.18 -11.70
CA LYS A 214 7.78 17.35 -10.25
C LYS A 214 6.51 17.94 -9.63
N PHE A 215 5.89 18.92 -10.31
CA PHE A 215 4.65 19.54 -9.84
C PHE A 215 3.39 18.70 -10.18
N ALA A 216 3.42 17.94 -11.25
CA ALA A 216 2.31 17.05 -11.62
C ALA A 216 2.02 15.97 -10.56
N SER A 217 3.03 15.52 -9.80
CA SER A 217 2.89 14.51 -8.75
C SER A 217 3.00 15.13 -7.34
N SER A 218 2.10 16.05 -7.00
CA SER A 218 2.10 16.69 -5.70
C SER A 218 1.83 15.69 -4.56
N ARG A 219 2.88 15.35 -3.80
CA ARG A 219 2.74 14.55 -2.58
C ARG A 219 1.84 15.22 -1.54
N ARG A 220 1.85 16.55 -1.48
CA ARG A 220 1.01 17.35 -0.57
C ARG A 220 -0.47 17.24 -0.91
N GLU A 221 -0.85 17.30 -2.19
CA GLU A 221 -2.22 17.07 -2.64
C GLU A 221 -2.72 15.69 -2.20
N LYS A 222 -1.96 14.65 -2.53
CA LYS A 222 -2.28 13.29 -2.14
C LYS A 222 -2.41 13.12 -0.63
N ALA A 223 -1.53 13.71 0.15
CA ALA A 223 -1.57 13.63 1.61
C ALA A 223 -2.82 14.31 2.19
N ARG A 224 -3.17 15.52 1.71
CA ARG A 224 -4.36 16.26 2.16
C ARG A 224 -5.66 15.54 1.78
N VAL A 225 -5.82 15.18 0.51
CA VAL A 225 -6.97 14.40 0.04
C VAL A 225 -7.07 13.09 0.82
N SER A 226 -5.94 12.42 1.01
CA SER A 226 -5.83 11.22 1.81
C SER A 226 -6.30 11.42 3.25
N GLY A 227 -6.02 12.54 3.89
CA GLY A 227 -6.48 12.86 5.25
C GLY A 227 -8.00 13.00 5.33
N VAL A 228 -8.60 13.75 4.39
CA VAL A 228 -10.08 13.92 4.34
C VAL A 228 -10.77 12.58 4.15
N LEU A 229 -10.35 11.81 3.13
CA LEU A 229 -10.92 10.50 2.85
C LEU A 229 -10.75 9.51 4.01
N HIS A 230 -9.67 9.65 4.79
CA HIS A 230 -9.47 8.81 5.96
C HIS A 230 -10.47 9.14 7.08
N ARG A 231 -10.74 10.43 7.34
CA ARG A 231 -11.76 10.85 8.32
C ARG A 231 -13.13 10.30 7.95
N VAL A 232 -13.57 10.53 6.69
CA VAL A 232 -14.88 10.07 6.21
C VAL A 232 -14.99 8.53 6.28
N SER A 233 -13.98 7.81 5.82
CA SER A 233 -14.01 6.34 5.88
C SER A 233 -14.02 5.81 7.32
N THR A 234 -13.38 6.49 8.25
CA THR A 234 -13.43 6.12 9.68
C THR A 234 -14.83 6.32 10.24
N GLN A 235 -15.47 7.45 9.98
CA GLN A 235 -16.85 7.72 10.41
C GLN A 235 -17.84 6.69 9.86
N ILE A 236 -17.73 6.34 8.58
CA ILE A 236 -18.56 5.28 7.96
C ILE A 236 -18.39 3.94 8.68
N VAL A 237 -17.13 3.55 8.94
CA VAL A 237 -16.83 2.26 9.62
C VAL A 237 -17.32 2.27 11.07
N GLU A 238 -17.10 3.34 11.81
CA GLU A 238 -17.55 3.48 13.20
C GLU A 238 -19.08 3.42 13.30
N LYS A 239 -19.80 4.12 12.41
CA LYS A 239 -21.27 4.06 12.36
C LYS A 239 -21.77 2.67 11.99
N ALA A 240 -21.21 2.05 10.98
CA ALA A 240 -21.59 0.69 10.58
C ALA A 240 -21.32 -0.31 11.70
N ARG A 241 -20.23 -0.13 12.47
CA ARG A 241 -19.90 -0.92 13.64
C ARG A 241 -20.92 -0.74 14.77
N ALA A 242 -21.29 0.51 15.11
CA ALA A 242 -22.27 0.81 16.14
C ALA A 242 -23.64 0.17 15.82
N ASN A 243 -24.01 0.15 14.54
CA ASN A 243 -25.31 -0.38 14.07
C ASN A 243 -25.25 -1.89 13.71
N ASN A 244 -24.12 -2.57 13.92
CA ASN A 244 -23.88 -3.94 13.46
C ASN A 244 -24.32 -4.17 12.01
N ALA A 245 -23.97 -3.23 11.13
CA ALA A 245 -24.36 -3.20 9.73
C ALA A 245 -23.19 -3.55 8.78
N ALA A 246 -23.50 -4.23 7.68
CA ALA A 246 -22.57 -4.38 6.56
C ALA A 246 -22.52 -3.12 5.72
N ILE A 247 -21.33 -2.78 5.24
CA ILE A 247 -21.13 -1.68 4.30
C ILE A 247 -21.19 -2.24 2.88
N VAL A 248 -22.11 -1.70 2.08
CA VAL A 248 -22.27 -2.03 0.66
C VAL A 248 -21.82 -0.81 -0.15
N LEU A 249 -20.95 -1.00 -1.12
CA LEU A 249 -20.41 0.08 -1.95
C LEU A 249 -20.61 -0.27 -3.42
N GLU A 250 -20.87 0.75 -4.23
CA GLU A 250 -21.00 0.61 -5.68
C GLU A 250 -19.69 0.18 -6.34
N VAL A 251 -19.79 -0.69 -7.36
CA VAL A 251 -18.66 -1.13 -8.18
C VAL A 251 -18.34 -0.10 -9.24
N LEU A 252 -17.45 0.81 -8.98
CA LEU A 252 -17.00 1.84 -9.92
C LEU A 252 -15.95 1.34 -10.93
N LYS A 253 -16.03 0.07 -11.35
CA LYS A 253 -15.16 -0.45 -12.40
C LYS A 253 -15.54 0.15 -13.76
N GLY A 254 -14.55 0.69 -14.46
CA GLY A 254 -14.76 1.20 -15.83
C GLY A 254 -15.04 2.69 -15.95
N ILE A 255 -15.39 3.43 -14.90
CA ILE A 255 -15.63 4.89 -14.97
C ILE A 255 -14.47 5.64 -15.66
N ARG A 256 -13.23 5.24 -15.44
CA ARG A 256 -12.08 5.85 -16.12
C ARG A 256 -12.03 5.60 -17.61
N TYR A 257 -12.63 4.52 -18.09
CA TYR A 257 -12.68 4.17 -19.51
C TYR A 257 -13.83 4.86 -20.21
N ALA A 258 -14.95 5.08 -19.51
CA ALA A 258 -16.11 5.80 -20.04
C ALA A 258 -15.80 7.25 -20.41
N HIS A 259 -14.78 7.87 -19.76
CA HIS A 259 -14.39 9.26 -19.96
C HIS A 259 -13.03 9.40 -20.65
N GLN A 260 -12.74 8.56 -21.66
CA GLN A 260 -11.53 8.66 -22.47
C GLN A 260 -11.65 9.77 -23.56
N ARG A 261 -10.51 10.19 -24.12
CA ARG A 261 -10.51 11.10 -25.27
C ARG A 261 -11.24 10.46 -26.44
N GLY A 262 -12.12 11.21 -27.09
CA GLY A 262 -12.85 10.77 -28.27
C GLY A 262 -14.34 10.44 -28.05
N ASN A 263 -14.84 10.47 -26.81
CA ASN A 263 -16.25 10.23 -26.51
C ASN A 263 -17.16 11.48 -26.52
N GLY A 264 -16.73 12.56 -27.22
CA GLY A 264 -17.52 13.81 -27.35
C GLY A 264 -17.53 14.74 -26.13
N GLU A 265 -17.02 14.29 -24.98
CA GLU A 265 -16.99 15.14 -23.77
C GLU A 265 -15.94 16.23 -23.82
N GLY A 266 -16.26 17.44 -23.36
CA GLY A 266 -15.35 18.54 -23.21
C GLY A 266 -14.20 18.25 -22.22
N LYS A 267 -13.09 18.96 -22.38
CA LYS A 267 -11.88 18.81 -21.54
C LYS A 267 -12.18 18.99 -20.03
N GLU A 268 -13.06 19.92 -19.70
CA GLU A 268 -13.41 20.25 -18.31
C GLU A 268 -14.26 19.13 -17.67
N ARG A 269 -15.26 18.62 -18.40
CA ARG A 269 -16.09 17.50 -17.92
C ARG A 269 -15.28 16.22 -17.70
N ARG A 270 -14.35 15.91 -18.61
CA ARG A 270 -13.40 14.79 -18.40
C ARG A 270 -12.50 14.99 -17.20
N ARG A 271 -12.12 16.24 -16.89
CA ARG A 271 -11.33 16.56 -15.71
C ARG A 271 -12.15 16.34 -14.43
N GLN A 272 -13.40 16.82 -14.39
CA GLN A 272 -14.33 16.61 -13.28
C GLN A 272 -14.59 15.13 -13.03
N ASN A 273 -14.92 14.37 -14.07
CA ASN A 273 -15.20 12.92 -13.95
C ASN A 273 -13.98 12.10 -13.50
N ARG A 274 -12.76 12.48 -13.90
CA ARG A 274 -11.53 11.87 -13.35
C ARG A 274 -11.33 12.18 -11.87
N THR A 275 -11.84 13.29 -11.41
CA THR A 275 -11.75 13.73 -10.01
C THR A 275 -12.68 12.92 -9.12
N VAL A 276 -13.89 12.59 -9.60
CA VAL A 276 -14.86 11.73 -8.92
C VAL A 276 -14.35 10.29 -8.72
N ALA A 277 -13.74 9.71 -9.73
CA ALA A 277 -13.27 8.32 -9.67
C ALA A 277 -12.12 8.08 -8.69
N LEU A 278 -11.34 9.11 -8.33
CA LEU A 278 -10.21 9.01 -7.42
C LEU A 278 -10.63 8.92 -5.94
N PRO A 279 -11.57 9.76 -5.44
CA PRO A 279 -12.06 9.65 -4.06
C PRO A 279 -12.76 8.33 -3.78
N SER A 280 -13.60 7.86 -4.70
CA SER A 280 -14.37 6.63 -4.54
C SER A 280 -13.48 5.39 -4.40
N THR A 281 -12.48 5.24 -5.26
CA THR A 281 -11.53 4.12 -5.16
C THR A 281 -10.69 4.19 -3.88
N ALA A 282 -10.33 5.40 -3.43
CA ALA A 282 -9.56 5.62 -2.21
C ALA A 282 -10.39 5.38 -0.94
N ILE A 283 -11.69 5.71 -0.94
CA ILE A 283 -12.62 5.38 0.14
C ILE A 283 -12.78 3.86 0.23
N LEU A 284 -13.01 3.17 -0.88
CA LEU A 284 -13.08 1.71 -0.96
C LEU A 284 -11.86 1.05 -0.32
N HIS A 285 -10.65 1.42 -0.75
CA HIS A 285 -9.42 0.87 -0.19
C HIS A 285 -9.22 1.20 1.29
N ARG A 286 -9.79 2.30 1.79
CA ARG A 286 -9.65 2.72 3.17
C ARG A 286 -10.70 2.13 4.09
N VAL A 287 -11.92 2.01 3.62
CA VAL A 287 -12.95 1.23 4.33
C VAL A 287 -12.43 -0.19 4.52
N GLN A 288 -11.89 -0.82 3.49
CA GLN A 288 -11.23 -2.13 3.60
C GLN A 288 -10.06 -2.13 4.59
N GLY A 289 -9.21 -1.09 4.57
CA GLY A 289 -8.07 -0.95 5.47
C GLY A 289 -8.47 -0.64 6.92
N ASN A 290 -9.55 0.11 7.15
CA ASN A 290 -10.01 0.47 8.49
C ASN A 290 -10.76 -0.67 9.18
N VAL A 291 -11.43 -1.53 8.43
CA VAL A 291 -12.03 -2.77 8.97
C VAL A 291 -10.98 -3.64 9.69
N GLY A 292 -9.72 -3.59 9.25
CA GLY A 292 -8.61 -4.27 9.91
C GLY A 292 -7.90 -3.49 11.02
N ARG A 293 -8.32 -2.24 11.34
CA ARG A 293 -7.56 -1.34 12.22
C ARG A 293 -8.04 -1.24 13.66
N SER A 294 -9.20 -1.77 14.02
CA SER A 294 -9.70 -1.67 15.39
C SER A 294 -8.91 -2.54 16.34
N PRO A 295 -8.31 -1.99 17.42
CA PRO A 295 -7.80 -2.78 18.52
C PRO A 295 -9.00 -3.39 19.24
N GLY A 296 -9.33 -4.60 19.01
CA GLY A 296 -10.51 -5.25 19.56
C GLY A 296 -11.32 -6.03 18.53
N GLY A 297 -10.73 -6.30 17.39
CA GLY A 297 -11.10 -7.39 16.50
C GLY A 297 -12.55 -7.47 16.08
N ILE A 298 -13.16 -6.38 15.60
CA ILE A 298 -14.49 -6.48 14.99
C ILE A 298 -14.31 -6.43 13.48
N CYS A 299 -14.40 -7.61 12.87
CA CYS A 299 -14.54 -7.72 11.42
C CYS A 299 -15.96 -7.34 11.04
N LEU A 300 -16.11 -6.25 10.33
CA LEU A 300 -17.32 -6.02 9.55
C LEU A 300 -17.33 -7.07 8.44
N SER A 301 -18.33 -7.91 8.48
CA SER A 301 -18.59 -8.97 7.53
C SER A 301 -18.65 -8.41 6.13
N ARG A 302 -18.01 -9.11 5.20
CA ARG A 302 -18.09 -8.96 3.75
C ARG A 302 -18.46 -7.56 3.26
N LEU A 303 -17.51 -6.87 2.64
CA LEU A 303 -17.84 -5.89 1.60
C LEU A 303 -18.56 -6.68 0.49
N TYR A 304 -19.89 -6.63 0.50
CA TYR A 304 -20.67 -7.08 -0.63
C TYR A 304 -20.49 -6.01 -1.72
N VAL A 305 -19.68 -6.32 -2.70
CA VAL A 305 -19.63 -5.60 -3.95
C VAL A 305 -20.65 -6.31 -4.83
N GLU A 306 -21.91 -5.93 -4.68
CA GLU A 306 -22.96 -6.38 -5.61
C GLU A 306 -22.86 -5.51 -6.87
N ASP A 307 -22.88 -6.18 -8.04
CA ASP A 307 -23.21 -5.53 -9.30
C ASP A 307 -24.69 -5.14 -9.21
N LEU A 308 -24.97 -3.90 -8.75
CA LEU A 308 -26.31 -3.34 -8.86
C LEU A 308 -26.62 -3.16 -10.34
N PRO A 309 -27.76 -3.69 -10.84
CA PRO A 309 -28.15 -3.47 -12.22
C PRO A 309 -28.29 -1.97 -12.45
N ARG A 310 -27.87 -1.51 -13.63
CA ARG A 310 -28.02 -0.14 -14.11
C ARG A 310 -29.51 0.23 -14.20
N MET A 311 -30.11 0.60 -13.09
CA MET A 311 -31.38 1.26 -13.07
C MET A 311 -31.22 2.55 -12.26
N TRP A 312 -31.23 3.64 -12.97
CA TRP A 312 -31.52 5.03 -12.56
C TRP A 312 -30.74 5.99 -13.46
N TYR A 313 -31.20 6.06 -14.72
CA TYR A 313 -31.10 7.28 -15.50
C TYR A 313 -32.53 7.76 -15.71
N TYR A 314 -32.91 8.78 -14.99
CA TYR A 314 -33.84 9.80 -15.38
C TYR A 314 -33.31 11.14 -14.96
#